data_c0b16f1e5976948e258135259dd939de
#
_entry.id   c0b16f1e5976948e258135259dd939de
#
_cell.length_a   1.000
_cell.length_b   1.000
_cell.length_c   1.000
_cell.angle_alpha   90.00
_cell.angle_beta   90.00
_cell.angle_gamma   90.00
#
_symmetry.space_group_name_H-M   'P 1'
#
loop_
_entity.id
_entity.type
_entity.pdbx_description
1 polymer ?
#
loop_
_entity_poly.entity_id
_entity_poly.type
_entity_poly.pdbx_seq_one_letter_code
_entity_poly.pdbx_strand_id
1 'polypeptide(L)'
;MRQTRCIWVVGCFGLMTLASSGLWAQSVPVGPRFGSRPMMQAGPPIFGFMGGKTVAGAPYSGQVTFERTQALSDGNLIDQKNTATVYRDSEGRTRIEETRPSNSGNPQQIIRITDPVAHVAYVLDPGKKTVHRFTLPPAKTGTSQPSFRAGSNVNVTSQDLGSNTANGMFVQGTQTTRTIAAGQMGNTAPIQITTTRWYSPELSVDVSTETNDPQHGKSTTSLTNISRGEPASTLFEVPSDYTVVNSGPPGRQHFAPSAPSQ
;
A
#
# COMPACT_ATOMS: atom_id res chain seq x y z
N MET A 1 60.72 49.29 -9.25
CA MET A 1 61.05 50.29 -8.22
C MET A 1 60.56 49.84 -6.94
N ARG A 2 61.40 49.31 -6.07
CA ARG A 2 61.88 49.90 -4.82
C ARG A 2 60.72 50.06 -3.81
N GLN A 3 60.74 49.65 -2.56
CA GLN A 3 61.73 49.23 -1.53
C GLN A 3 60.88 48.82 -0.31
N THR A 4 61.13 47.80 0.37
CA THR A 4 62.05 47.48 1.47
C THR A 4 61.69 48.02 2.86
N ARG A 5 61.73 47.04 3.85
CA ARG A 5 62.19 47.19 5.27
C ARG A 5 61.11 47.54 6.30
N CYS A 6 61.15 47.10 7.49
CA CYS A 6 62.07 46.33 8.39
C CYS A 6 61.25 45.90 9.64
N ILE A 7 61.47 44.74 10.12
CA ILE A 7 61.96 44.28 11.46
C ILE A 7 61.67 45.22 12.65
N TRP A 8 61.00 44.65 13.69
CA TRP A 8 61.58 44.66 15.05
C TRP A 8 60.96 43.54 15.89
N VAL A 9 61.86 42.76 16.50
CA VAL A 9 61.62 41.70 17.51
C VAL A 9 61.69 42.37 18.88
N VAL A 10 60.73 42.09 19.75
CA VAL A 10 60.93 42.18 21.19
C VAL A 10 60.17 41.02 21.85
N GLY A 11 60.93 40.16 22.48
CA GLY A 11 60.43 39.10 23.32
C GLY A 11 60.01 39.60 24.68
N CYS A 12 59.08 38.92 25.28
CA CYS A 12 58.93 38.89 26.72
C CYS A 12 58.45 37.51 27.18
N PHE A 13 59.26 36.92 28.00
CA PHE A 13 59.01 35.74 28.83
C PHE A 13 57.83 36.01 29.78
N GLY A 14 56.91 35.07 29.95
CA GLY A 14 55.88 35.20 30.96
C GLY A 14 55.16 33.89 31.23
N LEU A 15 55.63 33.19 32.23
CA LEU A 15 54.97 32.20 33.14
C LEU A 15 53.90 31.28 32.56
N MET A 16 54.27 30.00 32.57
CA MET A 16 53.40 28.83 32.61
C MET A 16 52.51 28.86 33.85
N THR A 17 51.18 28.90 33.65
CA THR A 17 50.22 28.38 34.65
C THR A 17 49.48 27.21 34.01
N LEU A 18 49.73 26.04 34.55
CA LEU A 18 48.98 24.82 34.24
C LEU A 18 47.55 24.96 34.80
N ALA A 19 46.62 25.30 33.95
CA ALA A 19 45.18 25.16 34.23
C ALA A 19 44.71 23.77 33.70
N SER A 20 44.49 22.86 34.58
CA SER A 20 43.84 21.59 34.33
C SER A 20 42.39 21.84 33.92
N SER A 21 42.09 21.90 32.63
CA SER A 21 40.74 21.93 32.10
C SER A 21 40.17 20.52 32.14
N GLY A 22 39.32 20.24 33.14
CA GLY A 22 38.51 19.04 33.19
C GLY A 22 37.64 18.93 31.96
N LEU A 23 37.83 17.85 31.22
CA LEU A 23 36.94 17.41 30.13
C LEU A 23 35.59 17.01 30.75
N TRP A 24 34.66 17.93 30.76
CA TRP A 24 33.25 17.59 30.92
C TRP A 24 32.78 16.89 29.66
N ALA A 25 32.72 15.56 29.67
CA ALA A 25 32.04 14.79 28.69
C ALA A 25 30.55 15.16 28.74
N GLN A 26 30.09 16.03 27.88
CA GLN A 26 28.67 16.26 27.69
C GLN A 26 28.09 14.98 27.06
N SER A 27 27.35 14.23 27.86
CA SER A 27 26.50 13.15 27.39
C SER A 27 25.42 13.78 26.53
N VAL A 28 25.57 13.67 25.20
CA VAL A 28 24.51 13.99 24.24
C VAL A 28 23.35 13.05 24.57
N PRO A 29 22.14 13.56 24.87
CA PRO A 29 20.99 12.69 25.06
C PRO A 29 20.75 11.95 23.74
N VAL A 30 20.89 10.62 23.77
CA VAL A 30 20.49 9.76 22.66
C VAL A 30 18.97 9.91 22.54
N GLY A 31 18.55 10.75 21.61
CA GLY A 31 17.15 10.86 21.23
C GLY A 31 16.58 9.48 20.89
N PRO A 32 15.27 9.27 21.02
CA PRO A 32 14.66 7.98 20.75
C PRO A 32 15.08 7.55 19.34
N ARG A 33 15.82 6.45 19.27
CA ARG A 33 16.10 5.77 18.01
C ARG A 33 14.75 5.34 17.49
N PHE A 34 14.21 6.11 16.55
CA PHE A 34 13.19 5.59 15.65
C PHE A 34 13.84 4.40 14.95
N GLY A 35 13.62 3.22 15.49
CA GLY A 35 13.99 1.99 14.84
C GLY A 35 13.34 2.05 13.47
N SER A 36 14.16 2.13 12.42
CA SER A 36 13.74 1.89 11.06
C SER A 36 13.15 0.48 11.05
N ARG A 37 11.82 0.40 11.25
CA ARG A 37 11.09 -0.82 10.95
C ARG A 37 11.43 -1.12 9.50
N PRO A 38 11.91 -2.33 9.16
CA PRO A 38 11.92 -2.72 7.78
C PRO A 38 10.49 -2.51 7.32
N MET A 39 10.25 -1.55 6.41
CA MET A 39 9.02 -1.49 5.64
C MET A 39 8.96 -2.87 5.00
N MET A 40 8.14 -3.76 5.55
CA MET A 40 7.74 -4.94 4.83
C MET A 40 7.28 -4.41 3.48
N GLN A 41 8.00 -4.76 2.43
CA GLN A 41 7.57 -4.60 1.06
C GLN A 41 6.34 -5.49 0.87
N ALA A 42 5.26 -5.11 1.54
CA ALA A 42 3.96 -5.54 1.13
C ALA A 42 3.78 -4.89 -0.24
N GLY A 43 3.90 -5.68 -1.28
CA GLY A 43 3.45 -5.27 -2.60
C GLY A 43 2.08 -4.64 -2.43
N PRO A 44 1.73 -3.63 -3.26
CA PRO A 44 0.46 -2.94 -3.11
C PRO A 44 -0.63 -3.98 -3.05
N PRO A 45 -1.54 -3.85 -2.09
CA PRO A 45 -2.53 -4.88 -1.87
C PRO A 45 -3.45 -4.94 -3.10
N ILE A 46 -3.44 -6.06 -3.83
CA ILE A 46 -4.50 -6.41 -4.77
C ILE A 46 -5.88 -6.30 -4.06
N PHE A 47 -5.86 -6.23 -2.74
CA PHE A 47 -7.00 -6.07 -1.81
C PHE A 47 -7.82 -4.80 -1.98
N GLY A 48 -7.23 -3.70 -2.42
CA GLY A 48 -7.97 -2.47 -2.72
C GLY A 48 -8.95 -2.66 -3.87
N PHE A 49 -8.67 -3.63 -4.72
CA PHE A 49 -9.52 -3.96 -5.87
C PHE A 49 -10.91 -4.49 -5.45
N MET A 50 -11.00 -5.21 -4.32
CA MET A 50 -12.24 -5.81 -3.83
C MET A 50 -12.81 -5.12 -2.56
N GLY A 51 -12.14 -4.11 -2.03
CA GLY A 51 -12.52 -3.38 -0.81
C GLY A 51 -13.69 -2.42 -0.94
N GLY A 52 -14.56 -2.65 -1.92
CA GLY A 52 -15.74 -1.84 -2.21
C GLY A 52 -17.01 -2.31 -1.51
N LYS A 53 -18.13 -1.74 -1.94
CA LYS A 53 -19.47 -2.15 -1.59
C LYS A 53 -19.67 -3.63 -1.94
N THR A 54 -20.31 -4.41 -1.05
CA THR A 54 -20.79 -5.76 -1.37
C THR A 54 -21.68 -5.73 -2.61
N VAL A 55 -21.37 -6.57 -3.59
CA VAL A 55 -22.12 -6.69 -4.84
C VAL A 55 -22.65 -8.10 -4.94
N ALA A 56 -23.96 -8.25 -4.78
CA ALA A 56 -24.66 -9.50 -5.03
C ALA A 56 -25.22 -9.56 -6.46
N GLY A 57 -25.51 -10.75 -6.95
CA GLY A 57 -26.17 -11.00 -8.23
C GLY A 57 -25.25 -10.78 -9.46
N ALA A 58 -23.94 -10.65 -9.27
CA ALA A 58 -23.00 -10.46 -10.36
C ALA A 58 -21.78 -11.40 -10.18
N PRO A 59 -21.97 -12.71 -10.31
CA PRO A 59 -20.91 -13.70 -10.12
C PRO A 59 -19.87 -13.62 -11.24
N TYR A 60 -18.62 -13.83 -10.91
CA TYR A 60 -17.53 -13.96 -11.87
C TYR A 60 -16.29 -14.61 -11.27
N SER A 61 -15.43 -15.09 -12.13
CA SER A 61 -14.02 -15.37 -11.84
C SER A 61 -13.12 -14.69 -12.86
N GLY A 62 -11.87 -14.44 -12.49
CA GLY A 62 -10.90 -13.80 -13.37
C GLY A 62 -9.50 -13.75 -12.76
N GLN A 63 -8.60 -13.15 -13.49
CA GLN A 63 -7.23 -12.93 -13.07
C GLN A 63 -6.98 -11.42 -12.94
N VAL A 64 -6.55 -10.99 -11.77
CA VAL A 64 -6.11 -9.61 -11.52
C VAL A 64 -4.60 -9.55 -11.63
N THR A 65 -4.10 -8.66 -12.47
CA THR A 65 -2.68 -8.34 -12.55
C THR A 65 -2.48 -6.91 -12.05
N PHE A 66 -1.55 -6.74 -11.15
CA PHE A 66 -1.05 -5.45 -10.72
C PHE A 66 0.38 -5.29 -11.21
N GLU A 67 0.64 -4.18 -11.90
CA GLU A 67 1.96 -3.80 -12.39
C GLU A 67 2.30 -2.40 -11.87
N ARG A 68 3.53 -2.19 -11.44
CA ARG A 68 4.05 -0.89 -11.04
C ARG A 68 5.45 -0.72 -11.58
N THR A 69 5.68 0.40 -12.27
CA THR A 69 6.98 0.81 -12.77
C THR A 69 7.34 2.19 -12.21
N GLN A 70 8.52 2.30 -11.60
CA GLN A 70 9.04 3.54 -11.06
C GLN A 70 10.47 3.76 -11.55
N ALA A 71 10.71 4.89 -12.23
CA ALA A 71 12.05 5.33 -12.57
C ALA A 71 12.68 6.05 -11.38
N LEU A 72 13.92 5.68 -11.06
CA LEU A 72 14.74 6.36 -10.05
C LEU A 72 15.61 7.42 -10.70
N SER A 73 16.09 8.36 -9.90
CA SER A 73 16.90 9.49 -10.37
C SER A 73 18.25 9.10 -11.01
N ASP A 74 18.74 7.91 -10.70
CA ASP A 74 19.97 7.32 -11.27
C ASP A 74 19.73 6.57 -12.60
N GLY A 75 18.47 6.57 -13.11
CA GLY A 75 18.06 5.86 -14.31
C GLY A 75 17.68 4.39 -14.09
N ASN A 76 17.78 3.89 -12.87
CA ASN A 76 17.30 2.54 -12.53
C ASN A 76 15.78 2.47 -12.55
N LEU A 77 15.23 1.30 -12.87
CA LEU A 77 13.80 1.02 -12.90
C LEU A 77 13.44 0.01 -11.83
N ILE A 78 12.42 0.32 -11.04
CA ILE A 78 11.75 -0.66 -10.18
C ILE A 78 10.51 -1.12 -10.96
N ASP A 79 10.48 -2.40 -11.29
CA ASP A 79 9.34 -3.05 -11.93
C ASP A 79 8.79 -4.14 -11.03
N GLN A 80 7.51 -4.06 -10.70
CA GLN A 80 6.81 -4.99 -9.81
C GLN A 80 5.57 -5.50 -10.51
N LYS A 81 5.43 -6.83 -10.56
CA LYS A 81 4.25 -7.48 -11.10
C LYS A 81 3.73 -8.51 -10.11
N ASN A 82 2.46 -8.39 -9.76
CA ASN A 82 1.73 -9.34 -8.91
C ASN A 82 0.48 -9.80 -9.63
N THR A 83 0.15 -11.08 -9.48
CA THR A 83 -1.03 -11.68 -10.09
C THR A 83 -1.81 -12.44 -9.03
N ALA A 84 -3.13 -12.35 -9.10
CA ALA A 84 -4.05 -13.10 -8.24
C ALA A 84 -5.23 -13.63 -9.04
N THR A 85 -5.78 -14.77 -8.63
CA THR A 85 -7.07 -15.25 -9.12
C THR A 85 -8.16 -14.74 -8.19
N VAL A 86 -9.23 -14.23 -8.76
CA VAL A 86 -10.37 -13.67 -8.02
C VAL A 86 -11.65 -14.40 -8.38
N TYR A 87 -12.50 -14.58 -7.38
CA TYR A 87 -13.83 -15.18 -7.52
C TYR A 87 -14.83 -14.35 -6.73
N ARG A 88 -16.01 -14.20 -7.27
CA ARG A 88 -17.18 -13.64 -6.57
C ARG A 88 -18.40 -14.46 -6.95
N ASP A 89 -19.17 -14.89 -5.97
CA ASP A 89 -20.43 -15.59 -6.20
C ASP A 89 -21.65 -14.64 -6.22
N SER A 90 -22.81 -15.20 -6.45
CA SER A 90 -24.08 -14.47 -6.51
C SER A 90 -24.51 -13.90 -5.16
N GLU A 91 -24.01 -14.42 -4.03
CA GLU A 91 -24.25 -13.89 -2.69
C GLU A 91 -23.32 -12.70 -2.36
N GLY A 92 -22.30 -12.45 -3.20
CA GLY A 92 -21.31 -11.41 -3.01
C GLY A 92 -20.16 -11.84 -2.12
N ARG A 93 -20.03 -13.15 -1.82
CA ARG A 93 -18.81 -13.68 -1.20
C ARG A 93 -17.66 -13.57 -2.21
N THR A 94 -16.49 -13.25 -1.72
CA THR A 94 -15.31 -13.07 -2.56
C THR A 94 -14.16 -13.95 -2.09
N ARG A 95 -13.39 -14.49 -3.05
CA ARG A 95 -12.15 -15.21 -2.81
C ARG A 95 -11.04 -14.63 -3.67
N ILE A 96 -9.87 -14.43 -3.07
CA ILE A 96 -8.66 -13.97 -3.76
C ILE A 96 -7.53 -14.94 -3.43
N GLU A 97 -6.89 -15.47 -4.45
CA GLU A 97 -5.73 -16.36 -4.33
C GLU A 97 -4.50 -15.64 -4.89
N GLU A 98 -3.54 -15.38 -4.05
CA GLU A 98 -2.32 -14.66 -4.37
C GLU A 98 -1.09 -15.49 -4.01
N THR A 99 -0.13 -15.56 -4.92
CA THR A 99 1.19 -16.14 -4.62
C THR A 99 2.19 -15.02 -4.47
N ARG A 100 2.83 -14.95 -3.31
CA ARG A 100 3.83 -13.93 -2.98
C ARG A 100 5.23 -14.51 -2.92
N PRO A 101 6.25 -13.80 -3.42
CA PRO A 101 7.62 -14.16 -3.11
C PRO A 101 7.84 -14.12 -1.60
N SER A 102 8.59 -15.07 -1.08
CA SER A 102 8.96 -15.13 0.33
C SER A 102 10.48 -14.98 0.46
N ASN A 103 10.92 -14.35 1.55
CA ASN A 103 12.32 -14.21 1.88
C ASN A 103 13.03 -15.57 2.11
N SER A 104 12.26 -16.66 2.31
CA SER A 104 12.76 -18.03 2.41
C SER A 104 13.01 -18.69 1.06
N GLY A 105 12.79 -17.98 -0.05
CA GLY A 105 12.96 -18.49 -1.42
C GLY A 105 11.79 -19.32 -1.94
N ASN A 106 10.89 -19.82 -1.09
CA ASN A 106 9.71 -20.55 -1.51
C ASN A 106 8.50 -19.61 -1.60
N PRO A 107 7.82 -19.51 -2.75
CA PRO A 107 6.61 -18.69 -2.88
C PRO A 107 5.56 -19.11 -1.85
N GLN A 108 4.93 -18.15 -1.21
CA GLN A 108 3.85 -18.37 -0.25
C GLN A 108 2.52 -18.06 -0.91
N GLN A 109 1.61 -19.04 -0.93
CA GLN A 109 0.23 -18.82 -1.34
C GLN A 109 -0.56 -18.25 -0.15
N ILE A 110 -1.34 -17.22 -0.39
CA ILE A 110 -2.27 -16.64 0.56
C ILE A 110 -3.65 -16.63 -0.09
N ILE A 111 -4.64 -17.15 0.63
CA ILE A 111 -6.03 -17.14 0.17
C ILE A 111 -6.83 -16.26 1.13
N ARG A 112 -7.65 -15.39 0.58
CA ARG A 112 -8.60 -14.59 1.36
C ARG A 112 -10.01 -14.86 0.90
N ILE A 113 -10.87 -15.12 1.88
CA ILE A 113 -12.30 -15.27 1.66
C ILE A 113 -12.99 -14.18 2.47
N THR A 114 -13.91 -13.46 1.84
CA THR A 114 -14.74 -12.46 2.50
C THR A 114 -16.19 -12.85 2.32
N ASP A 115 -16.88 -13.05 3.42
CA ASP A 115 -18.30 -13.34 3.45
C ASP A 115 -19.05 -12.15 4.07
N PRO A 116 -19.69 -11.33 3.24
CA PRO A 116 -20.44 -10.18 3.71
C PRO A 116 -21.77 -10.54 4.36
N VAL A 117 -22.30 -11.74 4.08
CA VAL A 117 -23.57 -12.23 4.64
C VAL A 117 -23.35 -12.72 6.08
N ALA A 118 -22.32 -13.53 6.29
CA ALA A 118 -21.94 -14.01 7.63
C ALA A 118 -21.11 -12.97 8.41
N HIS A 119 -20.78 -11.82 7.83
CA HIS A 119 -19.92 -10.78 8.42
C HIS A 119 -18.55 -11.31 8.90
N VAL A 120 -17.91 -12.15 8.10
CA VAL A 120 -16.61 -12.72 8.41
C VAL A 120 -15.64 -12.60 7.24
N ALA A 121 -14.36 -12.57 7.57
CA ALA A 121 -13.30 -12.73 6.60
C ALA A 121 -12.29 -13.76 7.11
N TYR A 122 -11.70 -14.49 6.18
CA TYR A 122 -10.71 -15.51 6.44
C TYR A 122 -9.43 -15.21 5.66
N VAL A 123 -8.28 -15.40 6.29
CA VAL A 123 -6.98 -15.41 5.65
C VAL A 123 -6.36 -16.77 5.88
N LEU A 124 -6.21 -17.54 4.81
CA LEU A 124 -5.67 -18.89 4.84
C LEU A 124 -4.21 -18.88 4.40
N ASP A 125 -3.40 -19.64 5.13
CA ASP A 125 -2.04 -20.02 4.75
C ASP A 125 -2.05 -21.53 4.42
N PRO A 126 -2.14 -21.92 3.13
CA PRO A 126 -2.16 -23.34 2.75
C PRO A 126 -0.91 -24.11 3.14
N GLY A 127 0.25 -23.43 3.16
CA GLY A 127 1.53 -24.03 3.54
C GLY A 127 1.58 -24.47 5.00
N LYS A 128 0.88 -23.74 5.88
CA LYS A 128 0.79 -24.04 7.32
C LYS A 128 -0.53 -24.69 7.72
N LYS A 129 -1.48 -24.79 6.81
CA LYS A 129 -2.87 -25.20 7.08
C LYS A 129 -3.49 -24.42 8.25
N THR A 130 -3.25 -23.12 8.28
CA THR A 130 -3.81 -22.21 9.28
C THR A 130 -4.74 -21.21 8.63
N VAL A 131 -5.78 -20.82 9.35
CA VAL A 131 -6.73 -19.79 8.93
C VAL A 131 -6.96 -18.80 10.05
N HIS A 132 -6.80 -17.53 9.74
CA HIS A 132 -7.15 -16.43 10.61
C HIS A 132 -8.56 -15.95 10.28
N ARG A 133 -9.45 -16.02 11.28
CA ARG A 133 -10.85 -15.56 11.17
C ARG A 133 -10.98 -14.17 11.77
N PHE A 134 -11.60 -13.27 11.03
CA PHE A 134 -11.90 -11.90 11.42
C PHE A 134 -13.40 -11.64 11.36
N THR A 135 -13.93 -10.92 12.32
CA THR A 135 -15.30 -10.42 12.25
C THR A 135 -15.31 -9.10 11.48
N LEU A 136 -16.15 -9.00 10.47
CA LEU A 136 -16.33 -7.77 9.72
C LEU A 136 -17.36 -6.88 10.44
N PRO A 137 -17.14 -5.56 10.50
CA PRO A 137 -18.17 -4.66 10.96
C PRO A 137 -19.37 -4.73 10.00
N PRO A 138 -20.60 -4.52 10.50
CA PRO A 138 -21.77 -4.42 9.63
C PRO A 138 -21.52 -3.35 8.57
N ALA A 139 -21.97 -3.64 7.35
CA ALA A 139 -21.86 -2.70 6.24
C ALA A 139 -22.50 -1.37 6.64
N LYS A 140 -21.71 -0.31 6.69
CA LYS A 140 -22.27 1.03 6.90
C LYS A 140 -23.16 1.34 5.72
N THR A 141 -24.46 1.45 5.97
CA THR A 141 -25.43 2.00 5.01
C THR A 141 -25.17 3.49 4.82
N GLY A 142 -24.19 3.80 3.99
CA GLY A 142 -23.82 5.15 3.65
C GLY A 142 -22.72 5.11 2.61
N THR A 143 -22.81 5.94 1.60
CA THR A 143 -21.79 6.17 0.59
C THR A 143 -20.55 6.77 1.26
N SER A 144 -19.80 5.94 2.00
CA SER A 144 -18.45 6.30 2.41
C SER A 144 -17.54 6.07 1.21
N GLN A 145 -17.60 6.93 0.21
CA GLN A 145 -16.37 7.22 -0.51
C GLN A 145 -15.34 7.54 0.59
N PRO A 146 -14.09 7.07 0.50
CA PRO A 146 -13.05 7.57 1.38
C PRO A 146 -13.03 9.08 1.19
N SER A 147 -13.73 9.80 2.07
CA SER A 147 -13.63 11.22 2.16
C SER A 147 -12.19 11.46 2.62
N PHE A 148 -11.32 11.77 1.68
CA PHE A 148 -10.10 12.46 2.03
C PHE A 148 -10.58 13.65 2.87
N ARG A 149 -10.17 13.67 4.15
CA ARG A 149 -10.53 14.77 5.04
C ARG A 149 -10.34 16.06 4.27
N ALA A 150 -11.43 16.80 4.10
CA ALA A 150 -11.45 18.11 3.46
C ALA A 150 -10.67 19.12 4.33
N GLY A 151 -9.38 18.99 4.36
CA GLY A 151 -8.42 19.85 5.06
C GLY A 151 -7.18 20.09 4.21
N SER A 152 -7.05 19.39 3.09
CA SER A 152 -6.01 19.63 2.10
C SER A 152 -6.62 20.40 0.93
N ASN A 153 -6.03 21.53 0.54
CA ASN A 153 -6.32 22.27 -0.70
C ASN A 153 -5.95 21.42 -1.94
N VAL A 154 -6.53 20.21 -2.02
CA VAL A 154 -6.31 19.30 -3.15
C VAL A 154 -7.43 19.53 -4.14
N ASN A 155 -7.08 20.04 -5.30
CA ASN A 155 -8.02 20.17 -6.41
C ASN A 155 -8.16 18.81 -7.10
N VAL A 156 -9.41 18.32 -7.21
CA VAL A 156 -9.74 17.07 -7.91
C VAL A 156 -10.70 17.41 -9.04
N THR A 157 -10.29 17.09 -10.26
CA THR A 157 -11.14 17.19 -11.46
C THR A 157 -11.43 15.81 -11.99
N SER A 158 -12.60 15.62 -12.57
CA SER A 158 -13.02 14.35 -13.18
C SER A 158 -13.51 14.61 -14.60
N GLN A 159 -13.11 13.74 -15.50
CA GLN A 159 -13.49 13.74 -16.92
C GLN A 159 -14.10 12.38 -17.28
N ASP A 160 -15.24 12.40 -17.95
CA ASP A 160 -15.85 11.23 -18.54
C ASP A 160 -15.11 10.91 -19.85
N LEU A 161 -14.67 9.66 -20.00
CA LEU A 161 -14.00 9.14 -21.21
C LEU A 161 -14.97 8.36 -22.12
N GLY A 162 -16.27 8.31 -21.78
CA GLY A 162 -17.27 7.56 -22.50
C GLY A 162 -17.19 6.06 -22.26
N SER A 163 -17.73 5.30 -23.21
CA SER A 163 -17.83 3.84 -23.12
C SER A 163 -16.87 3.14 -24.08
N ASN A 164 -16.40 1.96 -23.69
CA ASN A 164 -15.51 1.13 -24.49
C ASN A 164 -15.77 -0.36 -24.20
N THR A 165 -15.06 -1.23 -24.92
CA THR A 165 -14.98 -2.66 -24.61
C THR A 165 -13.56 -2.99 -24.18
N ALA A 166 -13.40 -3.50 -22.95
CA ALA A 166 -12.12 -3.93 -22.40
C ALA A 166 -12.23 -5.37 -21.88
N ASN A 167 -11.30 -6.24 -22.28
CA ASN A 167 -11.26 -7.66 -21.88
C ASN A 167 -12.60 -8.40 -22.05
N GLY A 168 -13.32 -8.11 -23.16
CA GLY A 168 -14.63 -8.69 -23.47
C GLY A 168 -15.79 -8.15 -22.65
N MET A 169 -15.61 -7.05 -21.93
CA MET A 169 -16.61 -6.40 -21.09
C MET A 169 -16.95 -5.01 -21.61
N PHE A 170 -18.23 -4.63 -21.56
CA PHE A 170 -18.64 -3.23 -21.68
C PHE A 170 -18.16 -2.47 -20.44
N VAL A 171 -17.48 -1.34 -20.67
CA VAL A 171 -16.90 -0.51 -19.61
C VAL A 171 -17.16 0.97 -19.85
N GLN A 172 -17.24 1.72 -18.76
CA GLN A 172 -17.33 3.17 -18.73
C GLN A 172 -16.03 3.73 -18.18
N GLY A 173 -15.46 4.71 -18.88
CA GLY A 173 -14.17 5.31 -18.56
C GLY A 173 -14.34 6.61 -17.78
N THR A 174 -13.54 6.77 -16.75
CA THR A 174 -13.43 8.03 -16.00
C THR A 174 -11.97 8.33 -15.74
N GLN A 175 -11.54 9.55 -16.03
CA GLN A 175 -10.21 10.04 -15.63
C GLN A 175 -10.36 11.06 -14.51
N THR A 176 -9.62 10.84 -13.45
CA THR A 176 -9.56 11.77 -12.30
C THR A 176 -8.15 12.34 -12.23
N THR A 177 -8.03 13.67 -12.16
CA THR A 177 -6.76 14.37 -11.93
C THR A 177 -6.80 15.04 -10.58
N ARG A 178 -5.87 14.65 -9.72
CA ARG A 178 -5.65 15.25 -8.41
C ARG A 178 -4.43 16.16 -8.47
N THR A 179 -4.61 17.45 -8.18
CA THR A 179 -3.52 18.43 -8.19
C THR A 179 -3.18 18.82 -6.76
N ILE A 180 -1.92 18.61 -6.38
CA ILE A 180 -1.33 19.09 -5.13
C ILE A 180 -0.67 20.42 -5.46
N ALA A 181 -1.13 21.51 -4.85
CA ALA A 181 -0.61 22.85 -5.13
C ALA A 181 0.88 23.00 -4.73
N ALA A 182 1.58 23.93 -5.35
CA ALA A 182 2.94 24.26 -4.97
C ALA A 182 3.02 24.66 -3.48
N GLY A 183 4.06 24.21 -2.79
CA GLY A 183 4.31 24.49 -1.37
C GLY A 183 3.50 23.62 -0.39
N GLN A 184 2.49 22.87 -0.85
CA GLN A 184 1.59 22.13 0.04
C GLN A 184 2.28 20.96 0.78
N MET A 185 3.30 20.38 0.18
CA MET A 185 4.13 19.34 0.78
C MET A 185 5.64 19.60 0.56
N GLY A 186 6.02 20.87 0.39
CA GLY A 186 7.39 21.27 0.11
C GLY A 186 7.77 21.26 -1.38
N ASN A 187 6.81 20.97 -2.25
CA ASN A 187 6.99 20.97 -3.71
C ASN A 187 7.08 22.39 -4.27
N THR A 188 8.00 22.64 -5.19
CA THR A 188 8.19 23.97 -5.84
C THR A 188 7.18 24.24 -6.95
N ALA A 189 6.61 23.21 -7.55
CA ALA A 189 5.61 23.28 -8.60
C ALA A 189 4.43 22.34 -8.28
N PRO A 190 3.24 22.57 -8.85
CA PRO A 190 2.11 21.66 -8.65
C PRO A 190 2.43 20.23 -9.11
N ILE A 191 1.95 19.23 -8.36
CA ILE A 191 2.08 17.82 -8.70
C ILE A 191 0.71 17.32 -9.13
N GLN A 192 0.62 16.75 -10.33
CA GLN A 192 -0.60 16.17 -10.88
C GLN A 192 -0.50 14.64 -10.83
N ILE A 193 -1.48 14.02 -10.20
CA ILE A 193 -1.65 12.57 -10.17
C ILE A 193 -2.91 12.26 -10.97
N THR A 194 -2.77 11.47 -12.03
CA THR A 194 -3.87 11.08 -12.91
C THR A 194 -4.26 9.63 -12.65
N THR A 195 -5.54 9.36 -12.51
CA THR A 195 -6.08 7.99 -12.42
C THR A 195 -7.13 7.81 -13.50
N THR A 196 -6.92 6.85 -14.39
CA THR A 196 -7.89 6.41 -15.41
C THR A 196 -8.49 5.10 -14.96
N ARG A 197 -9.81 5.03 -14.91
CA ARG A 197 -10.58 3.89 -14.44
C ARG A 197 -11.57 3.46 -15.53
N TRP A 198 -11.59 2.16 -15.82
CA TRP A 198 -12.55 1.52 -16.69
C TRP A 198 -13.42 0.56 -15.87
N TYR A 199 -14.65 0.94 -15.64
CA TYR A 199 -15.60 0.26 -14.77
C TYR A 199 -16.62 -0.52 -15.59
N SER A 200 -16.87 -1.78 -15.22
CA SER A 200 -17.97 -2.58 -15.77
C SER A 200 -19.23 -2.41 -14.91
N PRO A 201 -20.31 -1.80 -15.45
CA PRO A 201 -21.59 -1.74 -14.74
C PRO A 201 -22.21 -3.12 -14.54
N GLU A 202 -22.01 -4.03 -15.48
CA GLU A 202 -22.54 -5.41 -15.44
C GLU A 202 -21.99 -6.18 -14.22
N LEU A 203 -20.68 -6.17 -14.06
CA LEU A 203 -20.04 -6.84 -12.92
C LEU A 203 -19.88 -5.94 -11.70
N SER A 204 -20.19 -4.66 -11.81
CA SER A 204 -19.92 -3.67 -10.75
C SER A 204 -18.47 -3.76 -10.24
N VAL A 205 -17.50 -3.79 -11.15
CA VAL A 205 -16.07 -3.93 -10.84
C VAL A 205 -15.22 -3.09 -11.81
N ASP A 206 -14.06 -2.65 -11.35
CA ASP A 206 -13.07 -2.05 -12.22
C ASP A 206 -12.38 -3.13 -13.05
N VAL A 207 -12.49 -3.03 -14.38
CA VAL A 207 -11.79 -3.93 -15.31
C VAL A 207 -10.35 -3.48 -15.50
N SER A 208 -10.12 -2.17 -15.47
CA SER A 208 -8.77 -1.61 -15.52
C SER A 208 -8.71 -0.30 -14.74
N THR A 209 -7.61 -0.11 -14.02
CA THR A 209 -7.27 1.16 -13.36
C THR A 209 -5.80 1.44 -13.61
N GLU A 210 -5.50 2.61 -14.16
CA GLU A 210 -4.15 3.10 -14.37
C GLU A 210 -3.95 4.38 -13.56
N THR A 211 -2.91 4.44 -12.74
CA THR A 211 -2.51 5.64 -12.01
C THR A 211 -1.12 6.05 -12.42
N ASN A 212 -0.98 7.31 -12.81
CA ASN A 212 0.31 7.94 -13.07
C ASN A 212 0.59 8.98 -11.98
N ASP A 213 1.58 8.68 -11.15
CA ASP A 213 2.01 9.50 -10.04
C ASP A 213 3.49 9.88 -10.22
N PRO A 214 3.83 11.16 -10.42
CA PRO A 214 5.22 11.58 -10.60
C PRO A 214 6.16 11.21 -9.44
N GLN A 215 5.62 10.98 -8.25
CA GLN A 215 6.41 10.61 -7.07
C GLN A 215 6.60 9.09 -6.92
N HIS A 216 5.61 8.31 -7.34
CA HIS A 216 5.56 6.87 -7.10
C HIS A 216 5.60 6.04 -8.39
N GLY A 217 5.65 6.70 -9.54
CA GLY A 217 5.65 6.04 -10.84
C GLY A 217 4.26 5.69 -11.36
N LYS A 218 4.23 4.82 -12.36
CA LYS A 218 3.00 4.34 -12.99
C LYS A 218 2.59 3.02 -12.37
N SER A 219 1.30 2.87 -12.04
CA SER A 219 0.73 1.59 -11.62
C SER A 219 -0.52 1.26 -12.45
N THR A 220 -0.66 0.00 -12.80
CA THR A 220 -1.80 -0.51 -13.57
C THR A 220 -2.36 -1.74 -12.86
N THR A 221 -3.67 -1.77 -12.67
CA THR A 221 -4.42 -2.96 -12.25
C THR A 221 -5.34 -3.36 -13.38
N SER A 222 -5.34 -4.62 -13.78
CA SER A 222 -6.22 -5.12 -14.84
C SER A 222 -6.84 -6.46 -14.46
N LEU A 223 -8.13 -6.62 -14.78
CA LEU A 223 -8.90 -7.84 -14.64
C LEU A 223 -9.04 -8.49 -16.03
N THR A 224 -8.53 -9.69 -16.17
CA THR A 224 -8.48 -10.45 -17.41
C THR A 224 -9.06 -11.85 -17.24
N ASN A 225 -9.21 -12.63 -18.32
CA ASN A 225 -9.71 -14.00 -18.26
C ASN A 225 -11.05 -14.13 -17.52
N ILE A 226 -11.95 -13.18 -17.78
CA ILE A 226 -13.21 -13.06 -17.05
C ILE A 226 -14.18 -14.15 -17.50
N SER A 227 -14.64 -14.97 -16.54
CA SER A 227 -15.77 -15.88 -16.69
C SER A 227 -16.94 -15.39 -15.85
N ARG A 228 -18.14 -15.32 -16.46
CA ARG A 228 -19.38 -14.83 -15.81
C ARG A 228 -20.19 -15.95 -15.16
N GLY A 229 -19.64 -17.15 -15.11
CA GLY A 229 -20.28 -18.30 -14.45
C GLY A 229 -20.22 -18.19 -12.95
N GLU A 230 -21.19 -18.84 -12.27
CA GLU A 230 -21.19 -19.00 -10.82
C GLU A 230 -19.99 -19.86 -10.39
N PRO A 231 -19.08 -19.37 -9.54
CA PRO A 231 -18.01 -20.20 -9.00
C PRO A 231 -18.54 -21.28 -8.05
N ALA A 232 -17.82 -22.40 -7.93
CA ALA A 232 -18.21 -23.47 -7.01
C ALA A 232 -18.28 -22.94 -5.56
N SER A 233 -19.34 -23.26 -4.84
CA SER A 233 -19.58 -22.79 -3.47
C SER A 233 -18.47 -23.20 -2.50
N THR A 234 -17.85 -24.37 -2.73
CA THR A 234 -16.72 -24.88 -1.94
C THR A 234 -15.48 -23.97 -1.93
N LEU A 235 -15.35 -23.07 -2.93
CA LEU A 235 -14.29 -22.08 -2.96
C LEU A 235 -14.39 -21.07 -1.81
N PHE A 236 -15.58 -20.85 -1.27
CA PHE A 236 -15.83 -19.89 -0.20
C PHE A 236 -15.87 -20.52 1.20
N GLU A 237 -15.53 -21.80 1.29
CA GLU A 237 -15.47 -22.56 2.54
C GLU A 237 -14.03 -22.69 3.04
N VAL A 238 -13.88 -22.77 4.36
CA VAL A 238 -12.60 -23.10 5.01
C VAL A 238 -12.45 -24.62 5.01
N PRO A 239 -11.36 -25.18 4.45
CA PRO A 239 -11.14 -26.62 4.48
C PRO A 239 -11.07 -27.17 5.92
N SER A 240 -11.63 -28.33 6.16
CA SER A 240 -11.75 -28.92 7.50
C SER A 240 -10.43 -29.32 8.15
N ASP A 241 -9.37 -29.43 7.36
CA ASP A 241 -8.00 -29.75 7.82
C ASP A 241 -7.18 -28.51 8.24
N TYR A 242 -7.82 -27.33 8.29
CA TYR A 242 -7.16 -26.09 8.72
C TYR A 242 -7.42 -25.82 10.20
N THR A 243 -6.37 -25.35 10.89
CA THR A 243 -6.48 -24.85 12.26
C THR A 243 -6.98 -23.40 12.26
N VAL A 244 -8.14 -23.19 12.89
CA VAL A 244 -8.75 -21.85 12.96
C VAL A 244 -8.16 -21.06 14.13
N VAL A 245 -7.60 -19.88 13.84
CA VAL A 245 -7.13 -18.90 14.80
C VAL A 245 -8.09 -17.71 14.76
N ASN A 246 -8.79 -17.46 15.87
CA ASN A 246 -9.63 -16.28 15.98
C ASN A 246 -8.74 -15.05 16.18
N SER A 247 -8.76 -14.16 15.23
CA SER A 247 -8.02 -12.89 15.27
C SER A 247 -9.01 -11.77 15.56
N GLY A 248 -8.60 -10.79 16.38
CA GLY A 248 -9.40 -9.57 16.61
C GLY A 248 -9.59 -8.80 15.29
N PRO A 249 -10.39 -7.71 15.31
CA PRO A 249 -10.65 -6.92 14.11
C PRO A 249 -9.33 -6.48 13.44
N PRO A 250 -9.27 -6.47 12.10
CA PRO A 250 -8.07 -6.09 11.39
C PRO A 250 -7.67 -4.64 11.77
N GLY A 251 -6.46 -4.46 12.28
CA GLY A 251 -5.90 -3.16 12.67
C GLY A 251 -5.49 -2.99 14.12
N ARG A 252 -5.84 -3.88 15.04
CA ARG A 252 -5.32 -3.88 16.42
C ARG A 252 -4.46 -5.10 16.69
N GLN A 253 -3.24 -5.10 16.17
CA GLN A 253 -2.20 -5.94 16.76
C GLN A 253 -1.72 -5.22 18.03
N HIS A 254 -2.31 -5.55 19.18
CA HIS A 254 -1.70 -5.28 20.46
C HIS A 254 -0.47 -6.18 20.56
N PHE A 255 0.71 -5.61 20.32
CA PHE A 255 1.93 -6.21 20.83
C PHE A 255 1.83 -6.12 22.35
N ALA A 256 1.55 -7.25 23.00
CA ALA A 256 1.75 -7.35 24.45
C ALA A 256 3.24 -7.03 24.71
N PRO A 257 3.55 -6.14 25.66
CA PRO A 257 4.92 -5.93 26.06
C PRO A 257 5.45 -7.25 26.65
N SER A 258 6.57 -7.73 26.11
CA SER A 258 7.30 -8.86 26.71
C SER A 258 7.59 -8.53 28.16
N ALA A 259 7.14 -9.39 29.07
CA ALA A 259 7.46 -9.29 30.49
C ALA A 259 8.99 -9.29 30.67
N PRO A 260 9.53 -8.46 31.56
CA PRO A 260 10.95 -8.50 31.87
C PRO A 260 11.29 -9.85 32.50
N SER A 261 12.28 -10.54 31.93
CA SER A 261 12.90 -11.72 32.52
C SER A 261 13.55 -11.34 33.82
N GLN A 262 13.15 -11.99 34.92
CA GLN A 262 13.83 -11.93 36.24
C GLN A 262 15.15 -12.69 36.19
#